data_f47102af9ee4b9029c4441c3a85c302a
#
_entry.id   f47102af9ee4b9029c4441c3a85c302a
#
_cell.length_a   1.000
_cell.length_b   1.000
_cell.length_c   1.000
_cell.angle_alpha   90.00
_cell.angle_beta   90.00
_cell.angle_gamma   90.00
#
_symmetry.space_group_name_H-M   'P 1'
#
loop_
_entity.id
_entity.type
_entity.pdbx_description
1 polymer ?
#
loop_
_entity_poly.entity_id
_entity_poly.type
_entity_poly.pdbx_seq_one_letter_code
_entity_poly.pdbx_strand_id
1 'polypeptide(L)'
;MYLLTNGRLITRDPNGKGYYEKGGVVFEGTKIVEVGEEAALRAKYPQAEIIDAKGNVIMPAFINAHTHIYSALARGLSIVGNNPTTFYEVLDGTWWAMDRKLTLEGTRASADALYIDCIKQGVTTIFDHHASFCEIPGSLFQIGESAKKFGVRSCLCYEVSDRDGEEKSIQAVKENADWITYCQEHKDPMLAAMFGGHALFTISDKTFDRMVEANNGRTGYHIHVSEGMNDVYDSLQNYGRRPVQRLHDHGILGEKTILGHCIHVNPAEIELIKNTGTMVVNNPE
;
A
#
# COMPACT_ATOMS: atom_id res chain seq x y z
N MET A 1 30.04 -0.11 -10.18
CA MET A 1 29.42 1.17 -10.56
C MET A 1 28.89 1.06 -11.97
N TYR A 2 27.66 1.51 -12.21
CA TYR A 2 26.97 1.46 -13.49
C TYR A 2 26.59 2.87 -13.94
N LEU A 3 26.52 3.09 -15.26
CA LEU A 3 26.02 4.31 -15.87
C LEU A 3 24.92 3.96 -16.88
N LEU A 4 23.68 4.24 -16.54
CA LEU A 4 22.52 4.13 -17.42
C LEU A 4 22.47 5.38 -18.31
N THR A 5 22.50 5.20 -19.63
CA THR A 5 22.62 6.28 -20.63
C THR A 5 21.75 6.03 -21.86
N ASN A 6 21.93 6.90 -22.88
CA ASN A 6 21.22 6.82 -24.16
C ASN A 6 19.70 6.80 -23.96
N GLY A 7 19.20 7.72 -23.11
CA GLY A 7 17.79 7.90 -22.83
C GLY A 7 17.42 9.32 -22.51
N ARG A 8 16.12 9.61 -22.63
CA ARG A 8 15.51 10.86 -22.16
C ARG A 8 15.25 10.72 -20.66
N LEU A 9 15.89 11.56 -19.84
CA LEU A 9 15.85 11.43 -18.39
C LEU A 9 14.88 12.41 -17.77
N ILE A 10 13.93 11.89 -16.98
CA ILE A 10 13.02 12.66 -16.12
C ILE A 10 13.42 12.42 -14.67
N THR A 11 13.85 13.47 -13.96
CA THR A 11 14.35 13.35 -12.58
C THR A 11 13.28 13.57 -11.53
N ARG A 12 12.27 14.41 -11.83
CA ARG A 12 11.29 14.95 -10.88
C ARG A 12 11.92 15.70 -9.72
N ASP A 13 13.17 16.17 -9.86
CA ASP A 13 13.83 17.01 -8.87
C ASP A 13 13.19 18.42 -8.87
N PRO A 14 12.55 18.85 -7.76
CA PRO A 14 11.91 20.16 -7.71
C PRO A 14 12.90 21.32 -7.66
N ASN A 15 14.16 21.05 -7.28
CA ASN A 15 15.22 22.06 -7.12
C ASN A 15 16.27 22.01 -8.21
N GLY A 16 16.20 21.03 -9.11
CA GLY A 16 17.17 20.81 -10.17
C GLY A 16 16.54 20.82 -11.57
N LYS A 17 17.32 20.34 -12.54
CA LYS A 17 16.85 20.19 -13.91
C LYS A 17 15.93 18.96 -14.00
N GLY A 18 14.63 19.17 -14.18
CA GLY A 18 13.61 18.12 -14.20
C GLY A 18 13.67 17.18 -15.41
N TYR A 19 14.35 17.59 -16.51
CA TYR A 19 14.42 16.85 -17.78
C TYR A 19 15.76 17.04 -18.49
N TYR A 20 16.30 15.94 -19.03
CA TYR A 20 17.47 15.92 -19.90
C TYR A 20 17.16 15.15 -21.19
N GLU A 21 17.39 15.74 -22.36
CA GLU A 21 17.18 15.10 -23.66
C GLU A 21 18.13 13.92 -23.86
N LYS A 22 19.38 14.06 -23.38
CA LYS A 22 20.40 13.00 -23.32
C LYS A 22 20.94 12.94 -21.90
N GLY A 23 20.18 12.28 -21.03
CA GLY A 23 20.50 12.15 -19.63
C GLY A 23 21.12 10.81 -19.28
N GLY A 24 21.70 10.74 -18.09
CA GLY A 24 22.20 9.51 -17.52
C GLY A 24 22.07 9.48 -15.99
N VAL A 25 22.17 8.27 -15.46
CA VAL A 25 22.17 7.99 -14.03
C VAL A 25 23.34 7.09 -13.69
N VAL A 26 24.22 7.57 -12.81
CA VAL A 26 25.29 6.75 -12.22
C VAL A 26 24.76 6.15 -10.91
N PHE A 27 24.93 4.85 -10.75
CA PHE A 27 24.56 4.17 -9.51
C PHE A 27 25.57 3.10 -9.11
N GLU A 28 25.61 2.81 -7.82
CA GLU A 28 26.44 1.75 -7.26
C GLU A 28 25.66 1.01 -6.17
N GLY A 29 25.53 -0.30 -6.33
CA GLY A 29 24.66 -1.11 -5.51
C GLY A 29 23.21 -0.57 -5.58
N THR A 30 22.68 -0.11 -4.44
CA THR A 30 21.30 0.40 -4.31
C THR A 30 21.22 1.94 -4.28
N LYS A 31 22.31 2.64 -4.55
CA LYS A 31 22.37 4.10 -4.42
C LYS A 31 22.64 4.79 -5.75
N ILE A 32 21.83 5.80 -6.05
CA ILE A 32 22.13 6.77 -7.11
C ILE A 32 23.29 7.67 -6.62
N VAL A 33 24.36 7.72 -7.41
CA VAL A 33 25.56 8.50 -7.12
C VAL A 33 25.44 9.89 -7.75
N GLU A 34 25.04 9.95 -9.02
CA GLU A 34 24.90 11.19 -9.75
C GLU A 34 23.91 11.07 -10.91
N VAL A 35 23.26 12.17 -11.23
CA VAL A 35 22.30 12.33 -12.32
C VAL A 35 22.66 13.56 -13.14
N GLY A 36 22.66 13.47 -14.47
CA GLY A 36 23.01 14.63 -15.29
C GLY A 36 23.07 14.37 -16.79
N GLU A 37 23.72 15.28 -17.50
CA GLU A 37 23.98 15.13 -18.94
C GLU A 37 24.91 13.92 -19.19
N GLU A 38 24.53 13.07 -20.14
CA GLU A 38 25.26 11.84 -20.46
C GLU A 38 26.75 12.09 -20.74
N ALA A 39 27.08 13.09 -21.55
CA ALA A 39 28.46 13.39 -21.93
C ALA A 39 29.34 13.73 -20.73
N ALA A 40 28.79 14.50 -19.77
CA ALA A 40 29.51 14.87 -18.54
C ALA A 40 29.72 13.65 -17.64
N LEU A 41 28.71 12.80 -17.50
CA LEU A 41 28.80 11.59 -16.67
C LEU A 41 29.78 10.57 -17.27
N ARG A 42 29.80 10.38 -18.58
CA ARG A 42 30.78 9.52 -19.26
C ARG A 42 32.21 9.99 -19.05
N ALA A 43 32.45 11.30 -19.12
CA ALA A 43 33.78 11.87 -18.88
C ALA A 43 34.23 11.71 -17.42
N LYS A 44 33.30 11.86 -16.48
CA LYS A 44 33.59 11.78 -15.03
C LYS A 44 33.72 10.34 -14.52
N TYR A 45 32.99 9.39 -15.10
CA TYR A 45 32.96 7.99 -14.68
C TYR A 45 33.39 7.02 -15.82
N PRO A 46 34.60 7.15 -16.36
CA PRO A 46 35.04 6.40 -17.56
C PRO A 46 35.12 4.86 -17.32
N GLN A 47 35.19 4.43 -16.05
CA GLN A 47 35.23 3.01 -15.69
C GLN A 47 33.83 2.42 -15.42
N ALA A 48 32.73 3.21 -15.43
CA ALA A 48 31.40 2.69 -15.17
C ALA A 48 30.96 1.75 -16.29
N GLU A 49 30.38 0.64 -15.91
CA GLU A 49 29.74 -0.28 -16.86
C GLU A 49 28.50 0.38 -17.45
N ILE A 50 28.40 0.39 -18.78
CA ILE A 50 27.31 1.09 -19.48
C ILE A 50 26.08 0.21 -19.60
N ILE A 51 24.94 0.76 -19.18
CA ILE A 51 23.61 0.21 -19.47
C ILE A 51 22.94 1.13 -20.48
N ASP A 52 22.65 0.60 -21.67
CA ASP A 52 22.05 1.34 -22.78
C ASP A 52 20.52 1.35 -22.68
N ALA A 53 19.91 2.50 -22.46
CA ALA A 53 18.45 2.69 -22.46
C ALA A 53 17.83 2.66 -23.87
N LYS A 54 18.63 2.57 -24.94
CA LYS A 54 18.18 2.44 -26.33
C LYS A 54 17.18 3.53 -26.77
N GLY A 55 17.40 4.77 -26.32
CA GLY A 55 16.54 5.91 -26.61
C GLY A 55 15.22 5.95 -25.82
N ASN A 56 15.01 5.02 -24.89
CA ASN A 56 13.83 5.00 -24.03
C ASN A 56 13.89 6.08 -22.93
N VAL A 57 12.80 6.23 -22.21
CA VAL A 57 12.70 7.14 -21.07
C VAL A 57 13.34 6.49 -19.83
N ILE A 58 14.20 7.25 -19.16
CA ILE A 58 14.76 6.94 -17.84
C ILE A 58 14.00 7.81 -16.84
N MET A 59 13.37 7.22 -15.84
CA MET A 59 12.58 7.96 -14.86
C MET A 59 12.53 7.20 -13.52
N PRO A 60 12.16 7.88 -12.41
CA PRO A 60 11.86 7.18 -11.16
C PRO A 60 10.77 6.11 -11.39
N ALA A 61 10.95 4.95 -10.78
CA ALA A 61 10.00 3.86 -10.89
C ALA A 61 8.64 4.19 -10.27
N PHE A 62 7.61 3.44 -10.64
CA PHE A 62 6.27 3.63 -10.11
C PHE A 62 6.14 3.16 -8.67
N ILE A 63 5.26 3.85 -7.93
CA ILE A 63 4.82 3.49 -6.60
C ILE A 63 3.35 3.11 -6.69
N ASN A 64 3.00 1.88 -6.29
CA ASN A 64 1.62 1.48 -6.09
C ASN A 64 1.23 1.80 -4.65
N ALA A 65 0.49 2.88 -4.45
CA ALA A 65 0.21 3.43 -3.13
C ALA A 65 -0.98 2.76 -2.42
N HIS A 66 -1.74 1.90 -3.10
CA HIS A 66 -2.82 1.10 -2.52
C HIS A 66 -3.08 -0.12 -3.41
N THR A 67 -2.94 -1.30 -2.85
CA THR A 67 -3.19 -2.58 -3.54
C THR A 67 -3.56 -3.67 -2.56
N HIS A 68 -4.10 -4.76 -3.10
CA HIS A 68 -4.45 -5.96 -2.37
C HIS A 68 -3.69 -7.15 -2.95
N ILE A 69 -2.49 -7.41 -2.43
CA ILE A 69 -1.62 -8.51 -2.89
C ILE A 69 -2.36 -9.84 -2.86
N TYR A 70 -3.16 -10.08 -1.83
CA TYR A 70 -3.88 -11.33 -1.64
C TYR A 70 -4.83 -11.71 -2.80
N SER A 71 -5.23 -10.75 -3.59
CA SER A 71 -6.17 -10.94 -4.72
C SER A 71 -5.49 -11.17 -6.07
N ALA A 72 -4.16 -11.22 -6.14
CA ALA A 72 -3.44 -11.32 -7.40
C ALA A 72 -3.85 -12.51 -8.28
N LEU A 73 -4.18 -13.63 -7.67
CA LEU A 73 -4.63 -14.84 -8.35
C LEU A 73 -6.15 -14.89 -8.59
N ALA A 74 -6.90 -13.88 -8.15
CA ALA A 74 -8.34 -13.79 -8.35
C ALA A 74 -8.75 -13.24 -9.73
N ARG A 75 -7.81 -12.80 -10.53
CA ARG A 75 -8.07 -12.30 -11.88
C ARG A 75 -8.79 -13.35 -12.73
N GLY A 76 -10.00 -12.99 -13.22
CA GLY A 76 -10.85 -13.92 -13.99
C GLY A 76 -11.61 -14.94 -13.14
N LEU A 77 -11.50 -14.89 -11.80
CA LEU A 77 -12.28 -15.74 -10.92
C LEU A 77 -13.77 -15.35 -10.99
N SER A 78 -14.61 -16.34 -11.24
CA SER A 78 -16.06 -16.21 -11.16
C SER A 78 -16.57 -17.08 -10.03
N ILE A 79 -17.26 -16.47 -9.06
CA ILE A 79 -17.89 -17.20 -7.97
C ILE A 79 -19.30 -17.60 -8.39
N VAL A 80 -19.53 -18.90 -8.52
CA VAL A 80 -20.82 -19.45 -8.97
C VAL A 80 -21.94 -19.06 -8.00
N GLY A 81 -23.02 -18.50 -8.56
CA GLY A 81 -24.18 -18.08 -7.78
C GLY A 81 -24.04 -16.66 -7.20
N ASN A 82 -22.90 -16.00 -7.35
CA ASN A 82 -22.73 -14.59 -6.98
C ASN A 82 -23.07 -13.70 -8.18
N ASN A 83 -24.10 -12.87 -8.03
CA ASN A 83 -24.50 -11.88 -9.04
C ASN A 83 -24.75 -10.53 -8.35
N PRO A 84 -23.70 -9.84 -7.93
CA PRO A 84 -23.79 -8.63 -7.12
C PRO A 84 -24.42 -7.48 -7.90
N THR A 85 -25.29 -6.73 -7.25
CA THR A 85 -25.94 -5.53 -7.76
C THR A 85 -25.50 -4.27 -7.01
N THR A 86 -24.84 -4.45 -5.87
CA THR A 86 -24.32 -3.36 -5.02
C THR A 86 -22.86 -3.61 -4.68
N PHE A 87 -22.16 -2.55 -4.31
CA PHE A 87 -20.77 -2.64 -3.84
C PHE A 87 -20.62 -3.58 -2.63
N TYR A 88 -21.56 -3.52 -1.68
CA TYR A 88 -21.54 -4.42 -0.52
C TYR A 88 -21.63 -5.89 -0.93
N GLU A 89 -22.49 -6.22 -1.89
CA GLU A 89 -22.61 -7.59 -2.41
C GLU A 89 -21.37 -8.06 -3.15
N VAL A 90 -20.63 -7.14 -3.80
CA VAL A 90 -19.30 -7.44 -4.37
C VAL A 90 -18.32 -7.80 -3.25
N LEU A 91 -18.30 -7.03 -2.16
CA LEU A 91 -17.43 -7.31 -1.02
C LEU A 91 -17.77 -8.67 -0.39
N ASP A 92 -19.03 -8.88 0.02
CA ASP A 92 -19.43 -10.09 0.74
C ASP A 92 -19.35 -11.36 -0.14
N GLY A 93 -19.84 -11.28 -1.36
CA GLY A 93 -19.92 -12.42 -2.26
C GLY A 93 -18.62 -12.76 -3.00
N THR A 94 -17.66 -11.84 -3.08
CA THR A 94 -16.43 -12.07 -3.82
C THR A 94 -15.20 -11.93 -2.92
N TRP A 95 -14.92 -10.74 -2.40
CA TRP A 95 -13.69 -10.44 -1.67
C TRP A 95 -13.62 -11.19 -0.34
N TRP A 96 -14.68 -11.11 0.49
CA TRP A 96 -14.73 -11.78 1.79
C TRP A 96 -14.89 -13.29 1.67
N ALA A 97 -15.54 -13.77 0.59
CA ALA A 97 -15.62 -15.21 0.31
C ALA A 97 -14.23 -15.78 -0.02
N MET A 98 -13.37 -15.00 -0.67
CA MET A 98 -12.00 -15.38 -1.02
C MET A 98 -11.07 -15.31 0.19
N ASP A 99 -11.06 -14.20 0.92
CA ASP A 99 -10.13 -14.01 2.04
C ASP A 99 -10.38 -14.95 3.22
N ARG A 100 -11.63 -15.39 3.42
CA ARG A 100 -12.00 -16.45 4.38
C ARG A 100 -11.47 -17.83 4.01
N LYS A 101 -10.89 -18.01 2.82
CA LYS A 101 -10.32 -19.28 2.34
C LYS A 101 -8.82 -19.20 2.07
N LEU A 102 -8.25 -18.02 2.18
CA LEU A 102 -6.85 -17.79 1.86
C LEU A 102 -5.94 -18.29 2.98
N THR A 103 -5.13 -19.31 2.65
CA THR A 103 -4.10 -19.85 3.54
C THR A 103 -2.81 -19.05 3.45
N LEU A 104 -1.86 -19.29 4.35
CA LEU A 104 -0.51 -18.70 4.29
C LEU A 104 0.21 -19.06 2.98
N GLU A 105 0.04 -20.30 2.48
CA GLU A 105 0.58 -20.72 1.19
C GLU A 105 -0.06 -19.94 0.04
N GLY A 106 -1.38 -19.77 0.05
CA GLY A 106 -2.11 -18.96 -0.93
C GLY A 106 -1.70 -17.50 -0.90
N THR A 107 -1.52 -16.92 0.29
CA THR A 107 -0.99 -15.56 0.49
C THR A 107 0.40 -15.42 -0.13
N ARG A 108 1.30 -16.38 0.12
CA ARG A 108 2.64 -16.41 -0.46
C ARG A 108 2.61 -16.49 -1.99
N ALA A 109 1.79 -17.39 -2.54
CA ALA A 109 1.66 -17.55 -3.99
C ALA A 109 1.10 -16.29 -4.66
N SER A 110 0.11 -15.63 -4.05
CA SER A 110 -0.43 -14.35 -4.53
C SER A 110 0.62 -13.24 -4.50
N ALA A 111 1.44 -13.19 -3.45
CA ALA A 111 2.53 -12.22 -3.33
C ALA A 111 3.59 -12.44 -4.43
N ASP A 112 4.03 -13.67 -4.62
CA ASP A 112 4.99 -14.01 -5.68
C ASP A 112 4.47 -13.60 -7.07
N ALA A 113 3.19 -13.85 -7.37
CA ALA A 113 2.56 -13.48 -8.64
C ALA A 113 2.52 -11.96 -8.84
N LEU A 114 2.05 -11.21 -7.82
CA LEU A 114 1.95 -9.75 -7.93
C LEU A 114 3.32 -9.08 -8.05
N TYR A 115 4.33 -9.54 -7.31
CA TYR A 115 5.67 -8.96 -7.40
C TYR A 115 6.30 -9.17 -8.78
N ILE A 116 6.06 -10.30 -9.43
CA ILE A 116 6.49 -10.52 -10.83
C ILE A 116 5.80 -9.51 -11.75
N ASP A 117 4.49 -9.29 -11.62
CA ASP A 117 3.77 -8.31 -12.41
C ASP A 117 4.27 -6.88 -12.15
N CYS A 118 4.53 -6.52 -10.89
CA CYS A 118 5.08 -5.22 -10.51
C CYS A 118 6.42 -4.95 -11.19
N ILE A 119 7.35 -5.90 -11.16
CA ILE A 119 8.66 -5.76 -11.81
C ILE A 119 8.49 -5.54 -13.31
N LYS A 120 7.59 -6.30 -13.97
CA LYS A 120 7.32 -6.15 -15.41
C LYS A 120 6.73 -4.80 -15.77
N GLN A 121 5.98 -4.18 -14.85
CA GLN A 121 5.35 -2.87 -15.05
C GLN A 121 6.18 -1.68 -14.51
N GLY A 122 7.38 -1.95 -13.97
CA GLY A 122 8.25 -0.91 -13.42
C GLY A 122 7.80 -0.36 -12.07
N VAL A 123 6.99 -1.10 -11.33
CA VAL A 123 6.60 -0.79 -9.94
C VAL A 123 7.67 -1.35 -9.01
N THR A 124 8.29 -0.49 -8.20
CA THR A 124 9.37 -0.87 -7.27
C THR A 124 9.02 -0.64 -5.81
N THR A 125 7.87 -0.05 -5.54
CA THR A 125 7.39 0.20 -4.18
C THR A 125 5.88 -0.03 -4.12
N ILE A 126 5.42 -0.77 -3.11
CA ILE A 126 4.02 -1.13 -2.90
C ILE A 126 3.60 -0.75 -1.49
N PHE A 127 2.38 -0.22 -1.36
CA PHE A 127 1.63 -0.13 -0.10
C PHE A 127 0.50 -1.14 -0.18
N ASP A 128 0.65 -2.26 0.51
CA ASP A 128 -0.32 -3.35 0.50
C ASP A 128 -1.31 -3.25 1.66
N HIS A 129 -2.53 -3.68 1.37
CA HIS A 129 -3.63 -3.74 2.32
C HIS A 129 -4.18 -5.18 2.31
N HIS A 130 -3.72 -6.01 3.27
CA HIS A 130 -3.86 -7.46 3.24
C HIS A 130 -5.03 -7.98 4.06
N ALA A 131 -5.72 -8.99 3.52
CA ALA A 131 -6.74 -9.78 4.22
C ALA A 131 -6.58 -11.28 3.94
N SER A 132 -6.64 -12.10 4.99
CA SER A 132 -6.62 -13.57 4.92
C SER A 132 -7.25 -14.15 6.19
N PHE A 133 -8.58 -14.03 6.32
CA PHE A 133 -9.28 -14.41 7.57
C PHE A 133 -9.28 -15.91 7.86
N CYS A 134 -8.86 -16.77 6.91
CA CYS A 134 -8.59 -18.20 7.19
C CYS A 134 -7.35 -18.33 8.11
N GLU A 135 -6.23 -17.72 7.73
CA GLU A 135 -4.96 -17.79 8.45
C GLU A 135 -4.35 -16.40 8.60
N ILE A 136 -4.66 -15.71 9.72
CA ILE A 136 -4.21 -14.34 9.98
C ILE A 136 -2.75 -14.31 10.46
N PRO A 137 -2.37 -15.01 11.56
CA PRO A 137 -1.03 -14.90 12.11
C PRO A 137 0.04 -15.37 11.13
N GLY A 138 1.02 -14.51 10.86
CA GLY A 138 2.15 -14.79 9.98
C GLY A 138 1.92 -14.42 8.51
N SER A 139 0.73 -13.94 8.13
CA SER A 139 0.40 -13.60 6.74
C SER A 139 1.26 -12.45 6.19
N LEU A 140 1.46 -11.37 6.95
CA LEU A 140 2.34 -10.27 6.54
C LEU A 140 3.80 -10.72 6.41
N PHE A 141 4.23 -11.68 7.22
CA PHE A 141 5.58 -12.25 7.12
C PHE A 141 5.77 -13.05 5.84
N GLN A 142 4.75 -13.79 5.37
CA GLN A 142 4.79 -14.47 4.07
C GLN A 142 4.97 -13.48 2.92
N ILE A 143 4.26 -12.36 2.96
CA ILE A 143 4.39 -11.29 1.96
C ILE A 143 5.77 -10.63 2.06
N GLY A 144 6.26 -10.35 3.26
CA GLY A 144 7.58 -9.78 3.51
C GLY A 144 8.72 -10.64 2.95
N GLU A 145 8.65 -11.96 3.09
CA GLU A 145 9.63 -12.87 2.49
C GLU A 145 9.59 -12.85 0.95
N SER A 146 8.39 -12.76 0.36
CA SER A 146 8.26 -12.58 -1.08
C SER A 146 8.82 -11.23 -1.54
N ALA A 147 8.55 -10.14 -0.80
CA ALA A 147 9.09 -8.81 -1.07
C ALA A 147 10.63 -8.83 -1.15
N LYS A 148 11.28 -9.46 -0.18
CA LYS A 148 12.75 -9.62 -0.16
C LYS A 148 13.24 -10.48 -1.33
N LYS A 149 12.56 -11.59 -1.62
CA LYS A 149 12.90 -12.50 -2.72
C LYS A 149 12.90 -11.79 -4.08
N PHE A 150 11.90 -10.93 -4.34
CA PHE A 150 11.75 -10.22 -5.60
C PHE A 150 12.40 -8.84 -5.64
N GLY A 151 12.85 -8.31 -4.50
CA GLY A 151 13.50 -7.01 -4.42
C GLY A 151 12.55 -5.84 -4.65
N VAL A 152 11.27 -5.94 -4.24
CA VAL A 152 10.27 -4.86 -4.30
C VAL A 152 10.04 -4.30 -2.91
N ARG A 153 10.24 -2.99 -2.72
CA ARG A 153 9.96 -2.34 -1.43
C ARG A 153 8.49 -2.43 -1.10
N SER A 154 8.17 -2.89 0.11
CA SER A 154 6.81 -3.13 0.51
C SER A 154 6.50 -2.55 1.89
N CYS A 155 5.49 -1.69 1.94
CA CYS A 155 4.87 -1.23 3.17
C CYS A 155 3.58 -2.03 3.35
N LEU A 156 3.53 -2.87 4.38
CA LEU A 156 2.46 -3.85 4.58
C LEU A 156 1.61 -3.50 5.79
N CYS A 157 0.33 -3.81 5.70
CA CYS A 157 -0.59 -3.79 6.82
C CYS A 157 -1.68 -4.86 6.65
N TYR A 158 -2.30 -5.26 7.76
CA TYR A 158 -3.41 -6.21 7.80
C TYR A 158 -4.74 -5.49 8.03
N GLU A 159 -5.78 -5.85 7.29
CA GLU A 159 -7.14 -5.30 7.40
C GLU A 159 -7.83 -5.73 8.71
N VAL A 160 -7.70 -4.96 9.78
CA VAL A 160 -8.50 -5.19 10.98
C VAL A 160 -9.98 -4.99 10.64
N SER A 161 -10.82 -5.95 11.05
CA SER A 161 -12.27 -5.91 10.84
C SER A 161 -12.99 -6.76 11.88
N ASP A 162 -14.19 -6.34 12.28
CA ASP A 162 -15.06 -7.08 13.21
C ASP A 162 -16.01 -8.04 12.49
N ARG A 163 -16.00 -8.07 11.16
CA ARG A 163 -16.95 -8.84 10.32
C ARG A 163 -16.91 -10.37 10.53
N ASP A 164 -15.78 -10.90 10.96
CA ASP A 164 -15.58 -12.31 11.26
C ASP A 164 -15.44 -12.60 12.76
N GLY A 165 -15.89 -11.67 13.60
CA GLY A 165 -15.98 -11.78 15.06
C GLY A 165 -14.75 -11.24 15.79
N GLU A 166 -14.91 -11.07 17.11
CA GLU A 166 -13.92 -10.41 17.98
C GLU A 166 -12.58 -11.13 18.01
N GLU A 167 -12.58 -12.47 17.99
CA GLU A 167 -11.33 -13.25 18.00
C GLU A 167 -10.47 -12.95 16.77
N LYS A 168 -11.05 -12.93 15.58
CA LYS A 168 -10.35 -12.61 14.34
C LYS A 168 -9.88 -11.15 14.31
N SER A 169 -10.69 -10.24 14.84
CA SER A 169 -10.31 -8.83 15.01
C SER A 169 -9.07 -8.68 15.91
N ILE A 170 -9.01 -9.39 17.04
CA ILE A 170 -7.85 -9.40 17.94
C ILE A 170 -6.61 -9.97 17.24
N GLN A 171 -6.74 -11.07 16.50
CA GLN A 171 -5.64 -11.65 15.74
C GLN A 171 -5.11 -10.66 14.70
N ALA A 172 -5.98 -9.94 13.99
CA ALA A 172 -5.62 -8.94 12.98
C ALA A 172 -4.88 -7.73 13.60
N VAL A 173 -5.34 -7.24 14.76
CA VAL A 173 -4.64 -6.20 15.52
C VAL A 173 -3.24 -6.67 15.90
N LYS A 174 -3.12 -7.91 16.39
CA LYS A 174 -1.83 -8.49 16.77
C LYS A 174 -0.90 -8.67 15.57
N GLU A 175 -1.39 -9.13 14.43
CA GLU A 175 -0.58 -9.28 13.20
C GLU A 175 0.05 -7.96 12.77
N ASN A 176 -0.73 -6.85 12.78
CA ASN A 176 -0.17 -5.52 12.54
C ASN A 176 0.91 -5.15 13.56
N ALA A 177 0.64 -5.35 14.84
CA ALA A 177 1.56 -4.98 15.92
C ALA A 177 2.88 -5.78 15.84
N ASP A 178 2.81 -7.07 15.55
CA ASP A 178 3.97 -7.96 15.39
C ASP A 178 4.79 -7.55 14.16
N TRP A 179 4.13 -7.26 13.02
CA TRP A 179 4.80 -6.80 11.80
C TRP A 179 5.49 -5.45 11.98
N ILE A 180 4.84 -4.50 12.66
CA ILE A 180 5.43 -3.20 12.99
C ILE A 180 6.69 -3.41 13.85
N THR A 181 6.61 -4.25 14.86
CA THR A 181 7.74 -4.57 15.73
C THR A 181 8.90 -5.18 14.93
N TYR A 182 8.59 -6.16 14.08
CA TYR A 182 9.58 -6.79 13.20
C TYR A 182 10.32 -5.76 12.33
N CYS A 183 9.58 -4.86 11.66
CA CYS A 183 10.17 -3.83 10.81
C CYS A 183 11.06 -2.85 11.61
N GLN A 184 10.66 -2.49 12.83
CA GLN A 184 11.43 -1.59 13.69
C GLN A 184 12.73 -2.22 14.21
N GLU A 185 12.72 -3.51 14.53
CA GLU A 185 13.86 -4.25 15.02
C GLU A 185 14.87 -4.57 13.92
N HIS A 186 14.41 -5.05 12.77
CA HIS A 186 15.29 -5.49 11.67
C HIS A 186 15.79 -4.37 10.79
N LYS A 187 15.02 -3.27 10.68
CA LYS A 187 15.37 -2.07 9.89
C LYS A 187 15.78 -2.37 8.45
N ASP A 188 15.14 -3.39 7.85
CA ASP A 188 15.36 -3.73 6.45
C ASP A 188 14.80 -2.59 5.56
N PRO A 189 15.61 -1.95 4.70
CA PRO A 189 15.15 -0.85 3.86
C PRO A 189 14.12 -1.27 2.80
N MET A 190 13.92 -2.57 2.61
CA MET A 190 12.91 -3.11 1.70
C MET A 190 11.54 -3.28 2.34
N LEU A 191 11.45 -3.21 3.68
CA LEU A 191 10.24 -3.50 4.44
C LEU A 191 9.83 -2.33 5.30
N ALA A 192 8.55 -2.01 5.26
CA ALA A 192 7.93 -1.01 6.14
C ALA A 192 6.56 -1.51 6.60
N ALA A 193 6.00 -0.84 7.59
CA ALA A 193 4.72 -1.17 8.17
C ALA A 193 3.82 0.06 8.30
N MET A 194 2.53 -0.15 8.12
CA MET A 194 1.46 0.72 8.59
C MET A 194 0.51 -0.10 9.46
N PHE A 195 -0.43 0.54 10.15
CA PHE A 195 -1.49 -0.14 10.85
C PHE A 195 -2.73 -0.20 9.98
N GLY A 196 -3.17 -1.39 9.56
CA GLY A 196 -4.30 -1.55 8.64
C GLY A 196 -5.65 -1.62 9.36
N GLY A 197 -6.66 -1.00 8.74
CA GLY A 197 -8.06 -1.20 9.09
C GLY A 197 -8.88 -1.33 7.81
N HIS A 198 -9.87 -2.22 7.77
CA HIS A 198 -10.63 -2.47 6.55
C HIS A 198 -11.43 -1.22 6.12
N ALA A 199 -12.60 -0.99 6.71
CA ALA A 199 -13.46 0.16 6.39
C ALA A 199 -14.32 0.50 7.61
N LEU A 200 -14.87 1.72 7.67
CA LEU A 200 -15.54 2.23 8.89
C LEU A 200 -16.76 1.41 9.29
N PHE A 201 -17.51 0.89 8.31
CA PHE A 201 -18.69 0.06 8.54
C PHE A 201 -18.40 -1.36 9.03
N THR A 202 -17.14 -1.76 9.03
CA THR A 202 -16.69 -3.09 9.52
C THR A 202 -15.85 -3.03 10.79
N ILE A 203 -15.65 -1.83 11.36
CA ILE A 203 -14.81 -1.61 12.54
C ILE A 203 -15.60 -0.80 13.58
N SER A 204 -15.80 -1.36 14.76
CA SER A 204 -16.41 -0.67 15.89
C SER A 204 -15.46 0.35 16.53
N ASP A 205 -16.01 1.33 17.27
CA ASP A 205 -15.18 2.28 18.05
C ASP A 205 -14.29 1.54 19.06
N LYS A 206 -14.80 0.47 19.70
CA LYS A 206 -14.02 -0.40 20.57
C LYS A 206 -12.79 -0.98 19.87
N THR A 207 -12.93 -1.36 18.62
CA THR A 207 -11.83 -1.93 17.82
C THR A 207 -10.88 -0.85 17.36
N PHE A 208 -11.36 0.37 17.00
CA PHE A 208 -10.47 1.51 16.76
C PHE A 208 -9.63 1.85 18.00
N ASP A 209 -10.20 1.88 19.19
CA ASP A 209 -9.44 2.12 20.42
C ASP A 209 -8.36 1.07 20.63
N ARG A 210 -8.67 -0.21 20.37
CA ARG A 210 -7.71 -1.33 20.42
C ARG A 210 -6.59 -1.15 19.38
N MET A 211 -6.92 -0.70 18.17
CA MET A 211 -5.92 -0.43 17.13
C MET A 211 -4.99 0.72 17.53
N VAL A 212 -5.55 1.80 18.09
CA VAL A 212 -4.77 2.97 18.54
C VAL A 212 -3.86 2.59 19.71
N GLU A 213 -4.36 1.84 20.68
CA GLU A 213 -3.56 1.34 21.80
C GLU A 213 -2.41 0.44 21.31
N ALA A 214 -2.70 -0.53 20.45
CA ALA A 214 -1.70 -1.45 19.91
C ALA A 214 -0.68 -0.76 19.00
N ASN A 215 -1.08 0.25 18.23
CA ASN A 215 -0.15 1.06 17.43
C ASN A 215 0.74 1.96 18.29
N ASN A 216 0.20 2.52 19.35
CA ASN A 216 0.91 3.41 20.26
C ASN A 216 1.75 4.50 19.54
N GLY A 217 1.21 5.09 18.46
CA GLY A 217 1.87 6.13 17.67
C GLY A 217 3.09 5.68 16.87
N ARG A 218 3.37 4.38 16.76
CA ARG A 218 4.55 3.85 16.07
C ARG A 218 4.52 4.08 14.55
N THR A 219 3.33 3.99 13.94
CA THR A 219 3.15 4.17 12.49
C THR A 219 1.88 4.98 12.19
N GLY A 220 1.69 5.36 10.92
CA GLY A 220 0.39 5.81 10.42
C GLY A 220 -0.55 4.64 10.13
N TYR A 221 -1.75 4.95 9.66
CA TYR A 221 -2.79 3.97 9.36
C TYR A 221 -3.06 3.89 7.86
N HIS A 222 -3.56 2.74 7.41
CA HIS A 222 -4.04 2.55 6.04
C HIS A 222 -5.44 1.95 6.11
N ILE A 223 -6.46 2.68 5.66
CA ILE A 223 -7.89 2.36 5.85
C ILE A 223 -8.68 2.77 4.62
N HIS A 224 -9.65 1.96 4.17
CA HIS A 224 -10.64 2.35 3.17
C HIS A 224 -11.66 3.30 3.81
N VAL A 225 -11.97 4.40 3.14
CA VAL A 225 -12.85 5.44 3.68
C VAL A 225 -13.83 5.93 2.62
N SER A 226 -15.11 5.84 2.93
CA SER A 226 -16.17 6.39 2.10
C SER A 226 -16.08 5.96 0.63
N GLU A 227 -15.69 4.72 0.37
CA GLU A 227 -15.64 4.12 -0.96
C GLU A 227 -17.05 3.90 -1.51
N GLY A 228 -17.95 3.37 -0.67
CA GLY A 228 -19.37 3.26 -0.93
C GLY A 228 -20.20 4.07 0.07
N MET A 229 -21.44 4.42 -0.30
CA MET A 229 -22.37 5.14 0.57
C MET A 229 -22.76 4.34 1.82
N ASN A 230 -22.65 3.02 1.79
CA ASN A 230 -22.85 2.15 2.95
C ASN A 230 -21.93 2.54 4.11
N ASP A 231 -20.69 2.92 3.85
CA ASP A 231 -19.72 3.37 4.86
C ASP A 231 -20.20 4.67 5.55
N VAL A 232 -20.73 5.60 4.76
CA VAL A 232 -21.29 6.86 5.26
C VAL A 232 -22.57 6.63 6.07
N TYR A 233 -23.50 5.81 5.57
CA TYR A 233 -24.77 5.56 6.25
C TYR A 233 -24.57 4.80 7.56
N ASP A 234 -23.73 3.76 7.56
CA ASP A 234 -23.40 3.02 8.78
C ASP A 234 -22.80 3.92 9.85
N SER A 235 -21.81 4.73 9.45
CA SER A 235 -21.12 5.65 10.37
C SER A 235 -22.07 6.68 10.97
N LEU A 236 -22.97 7.26 10.19
CA LEU A 236 -23.99 8.20 10.68
C LEU A 236 -25.03 7.51 11.56
N GLN A 237 -25.53 6.33 11.17
CA GLN A 237 -26.57 5.63 11.90
C GLN A 237 -26.12 5.09 13.24
N ASN A 238 -24.93 4.49 13.30
CA ASN A 238 -24.44 3.80 14.48
C ASN A 238 -23.60 4.67 15.40
N TYR A 239 -22.95 5.73 14.87
CA TYR A 239 -21.99 6.57 15.61
C TYR A 239 -22.31 8.06 15.57
N GLY A 240 -23.31 8.50 14.80
CA GLY A 240 -23.73 9.91 14.70
C GLY A 240 -22.69 10.83 14.06
N ARG A 241 -21.66 10.28 13.42
CA ARG A 241 -20.52 10.99 12.83
C ARG A 241 -20.24 10.44 11.44
N ARG A 242 -19.69 11.28 10.55
CA ARG A 242 -19.24 10.83 9.24
C ARG A 242 -17.88 10.11 9.33
N PRO A 243 -17.52 9.28 8.34
CA PRO A 243 -16.33 8.44 8.39
C PRO A 243 -15.03 9.13 8.77
N VAL A 244 -14.68 10.24 8.08
CA VAL A 244 -13.42 10.96 8.37
C VAL A 244 -13.43 11.63 9.73
N GLN A 245 -14.61 12.17 10.16
CA GLN A 245 -14.75 12.73 11.49
C GLN A 245 -14.54 11.66 12.56
N ARG A 246 -15.06 10.45 12.36
CA ARG A 246 -14.88 9.34 13.29
C ARG A 246 -13.40 8.93 13.42
N LEU A 247 -12.65 8.88 12.30
CA LEU A 247 -11.20 8.65 12.33
C LEU A 247 -10.43 9.75 13.03
N HIS A 248 -10.83 11.01 12.81
CA HIS A 248 -10.25 12.16 13.51
C HIS A 248 -10.41 12.05 15.02
N ASP A 249 -11.60 11.72 15.49
CA ASP A 249 -11.92 11.62 16.92
C ASP A 249 -11.14 10.48 17.62
N HIS A 250 -10.79 9.41 16.88
CA HIS A 250 -9.89 8.34 17.37
C HIS A 250 -8.40 8.67 17.22
N GLY A 251 -8.02 9.84 16.68
CA GLY A 251 -6.62 10.21 16.50
C GLY A 251 -5.89 9.40 15.42
N ILE A 252 -6.61 8.89 14.43
CA ILE A 252 -6.07 8.05 13.34
C ILE A 252 -5.51 8.89 12.19
N LEU A 253 -6.05 10.10 11.96
CA LEU A 253 -5.57 11.00 10.90
C LEU A 253 -4.17 11.54 11.21
N GLY A 254 -3.39 11.82 10.17
CA GLY A 254 -2.06 12.42 10.28
C GLY A 254 -1.20 12.20 9.03
N GLU A 255 -0.05 12.86 8.98
CA GLU A 255 0.85 12.89 7.82
C GLU A 255 1.35 11.52 7.34
N LYS A 256 1.30 10.50 8.19
CA LYS A 256 1.71 9.12 7.87
C LYS A 256 0.53 8.20 7.55
N THR A 257 -0.71 8.72 7.58
CA THR A 257 -1.92 7.94 7.33
C THR A 257 -2.34 8.03 5.87
N ILE A 258 -2.74 6.91 5.30
CA ILE A 258 -3.32 6.78 3.96
C ILE A 258 -4.80 6.41 4.10
N LEU A 259 -5.66 7.21 3.48
CA LEU A 259 -7.08 6.91 3.29
C LEU A 259 -7.29 6.43 1.86
N GLY A 260 -7.77 5.19 1.70
CA GLY A 260 -8.17 4.65 0.41
C GLY A 260 -9.47 5.29 -0.06
N HIS A 261 -9.55 5.61 -1.35
CA HIS A 261 -10.70 6.07 -2.11
C HIS A 261 -11.24 7.45 -1.76
N CYS A 262 -11.85 7.67 -0.60
CA CYS A 262 -12.50 8.94 -0.20
C CYS A 262 -13.52 9.48 -1.22
N ILE A 263 -14.31 8.59 -1.86
CA ILE A 263 -15.23 8.96 -2.95
C ILE A 263 -16.41 9.81 -2.43
N HIS A 264 -16.97 9.41 -1.28
CA HIS A 264 -18.18 10.03 -0.72
C HIS A 264 -17.91 10.93 0.48
N VAL A 265 -16.77 11.62 0.49
CA VAL A 265 -16.44 12.64 1.50
C VAL A 265 -17.13 13.97 1.21
N ASN A 266 -17.40 14.76 2.26
CA ASN A 266 -17.97 16.10 2.14
C ASN A 266 -16.89 17.19 2.36
N PRO A 267 -17.21 18.49 2.11
CA PRO A 267 -16.25 19.59 2.31
C PRO A 267 -15.62 19.66 3.71
N ALA A 268 -16.38 19.37 4.77
CA ALA A 268 -15.85 19.39 6.13
C ALA A 268 -14.84 18.26 6.37
N GLU A 269 -15.09 17.08 5.82
CA GLU A 269 -14.15 15.95 5.85
C GLU A 269 -12.87 16.24 5.05
N ILE A 270 -12.98 16.91 3.89
CA ILE A 270 -11.83 17.36 3.10
C ILE A 270 -10.95 18.32 3.89
N GLU A 271 -11.56 19.26 4.64
CA GLU A 271 -10.78 20.16 5.51
C GLU A 271 -10.07 19.43 6.65
N LEU A 272 -10.68 18.39 7.25
CA LEU A 272 -10.01 17.55 8.25
C LEU A 272 -8.79 16.83 7.66
N ILE A 273 -8.95 16.20 6.48
CA ILE A 273 -7.87 15.51 5.76
C ILE A 273 -6.72 16.49 5.49
N LYS A 274 -7.04 17.67 4.96
CA LYS A 274 -6.06 18.71 4.64
C LYS A 274 -5.32 19.21 5.89
N ASN A 275 -6.05 19.54 6.95
CA ASN A 275 -5.48 20.13 8.16
C ASN A 275 -4.61 19.14 8.96
N THR A 276 -4.86 17.86 8.83
CA THR A 276 -4.04 16.80 9.45
C THR A 276 -2.88 16.33 8.57
N GLY A 277 -2.79 16.80 7.31
CA GLY A 277 -1.78 16.34 6.36
C GLY A 277 -1.97 14.89 5.92
N THR A 278 -3.16 14.32 6.14
CA THR A 278 -3.47 12.93 5.79
C THR A 278 -3.48 12.73 4.27
N MET A 279 -2.88 11.65 3.81
CA MET A 279 -2.81 11.31 2.38
C MET A 279 -4.08 10.60 1.91
N VAL A 280 -4.51 10.88 0.69
CA VAL A 280 -5.60 10.16 0.02
C VAL A 280 -5.05 9.45 -1.21
N VAL A 281 -5.40 8.19 -1.39
CA VAL A 281 -5.13 7.43 -2.61
C VAL A 281 -6.45 7.09 -3.27
N ASN A 282 -6.64 7.61 -4.47
CA ASN A 282 -7.83 7.34 -5.29
C ASN A 282 -7.47 6.33 -6.38
N ASN A 283 -8.30 5.31 -6.56
CA ASN A 283 -8.20 4.30 -7.59
C ASN A 283 -9.32 4.53 -8.61
N PRO A 284 -9.08 5.29 -9.68
CA PRO A 284 -10.12 5.71 -10.62
C PRO A 284 -10.42 4.60 -11.64
N GLU A 285 -11.24 3.65 -11.29
CA GLU A 285 -11.85 2.69 -12.22
C GLU A 285 -13.38 2.71 -12.12
#